data_bda23db432ad166d1f4f5fc77864ef73
#
_entry.id   bda23db432ad166d1f4f5fc77864ef73
#
_cell.length_a   1.000
_cell.length_b   1.000
_cell.length_c   1.000
_cell.angle_alpha   90.00
_cell.angle_beta   90.00
_cell.angle_gamma   90.00
#
_symmetry.space_group_name_H-M   'P 1'
#
loop_
_entity.id
_entity.type
_entity.pdbx_description
1 polymer ?
#
loop_
_entity_poly.entity_id
_entity_poly.type
_entity_poly.pdbx_seq_one_letter_code
_entity_poly.pdbx_strand_id
1 'polypeptide(L)'
;MTTEQTEHNMLMQFIEEDCYVNTKEIIEYPPVALSYGEKLLKTKSGDSLLPIPLGTYGNLSCVSAPPKTKKTFFISLLASVYLSGNNIYGGNIKGHKGNGHLVHFDTEQGHWHCQKVFKRVYDMDSSIKSDIYHTFGLRAIGYKTRLEFI
;
A
#
# COMPACT_ATOMS: atom_id res chain seq x y z
N MET A 1 25.36 -36.06 12.14
CA MET A 1 24.83 -35.03 11.20
C MET A 1 25.51 -33.73 11.58
N THR A 2 26.13 -33.04 10.65
CA THR A 2 26.74 -31.73 10.92
C THR A 2 25.64 -30.67 11.06
N THR A 3 25.91 -29.61 11.79
CA THR A 3 24.98 -28.48 11.96
C THR A 3 24.50 -27.96 10.60
N GLU A 4 25.38 -27.83 9.62
CA GLU A 4 25.08 -27.42 8.24
C GLU A 4 24.08 -28.35 7.52
N GLN A 5 24.19 -29.68 7.72
CA GLN A 5 23.23 -30.62 7.16
C GLN A 5 21.84 -30.48 7.77
N THR A 6 21.78 -30.17 9.06
CA THR A 6 20.51 -29.95 9.77
C THR A 6 19.83 -28.67 9.27
N GLU A 7 20.57 -27.57 9.15
CA GLU A 7 20.07 -26.29 8.63
C GLU A 7 19.60 -26.42 7.16
N HIS A 8 20.36 -27.12 6.32
CA HIS A 8 19.97 -27.38 4.94
C HIS A 8 18.67 -28.18 4.85
N ASN A 9 18.52 -29.23 5.64
CA ASN A 9 17.30 -30.04 5.64
C ASN A 9 16.08 -29.25 6.13
N MET A 10 16.23 -28.41 7.16
CA MET A 10 15.15 -27.52 7.63
C MET A 10 14.74 -26.50 6.57
N LEU A 11 15.72 -25.94 5.84
CA LEU A 11 15.44 -25.01 4.75
C LEU A 11 14.68 -25.68 3.60
N MET A 12 15.10 -26.90 3.20
CA MET A 12 14.43 -27.65 2.15
C MET A 12 13.00 -28.03 2.55
N GLN A 13 12.80 -28.46 3.78
CA GLN A 13 11.47 -28.76 4.31
C GLN A 13 10.58 -27.50 4.31
N PHE A 14 11.09 -26.34 4.75
CA PHE A 14 10.37 -25.08 4.69
C PHE A 14 9.98 -24.70 3.25
N ILE A 15 10.90 -24.87 2.28
CA ILE A 15 10.61 -24.60 0.87
C ILE A 15 9.51 -25.53 0.32
N GLU A 16 9.53 -26.81 0.67
CA GLU A 16 8.54 -27.77 0.22
C GLU A 16 7.16 -27.58 0.85
N GLU A 17 7.10 -27.24 2.14
CA GLU A 17 5.85 -27.11 2.89
C GLU A 17 5.23 -25.72 2.78
N ASP A 18 6.02 -24.65 2.94
CA ASP A 18 5.53 -23.28 3.06
C ASP A 18 5.65 -22.44 1.77
N CYS A 19 6.59 -22.78 0.88
CA CYS A 19 6.80 -22.05 -0.37
C CYS A 19 6.13 -22.71 -1.59
N TYR A 20 5.65 -23.95 -1.48
CA TYR A 20 4.98 -24.61 -2.58
C TYR A 20 3.62 -23.96 -2.91
N VAL A 21 3.44 -23.57 -4.16
CA VAL A 21 2.19 -23.01 -4.65
C VAL A 21 1.48 -23.98 -5.58
N ASN A 22 0.35 -24.52 -5.15
CA ASN A 22 -0.48 -25.36 -5.99
C ASN A 22 -1.28 -24.50 -6.98
N THR A 23 -0.87 -24.52 -8.26
CA THR A 23 -1.52 -23.71 -9.32
C THR A 23 -2.96 -24.14 -9.66
N LYS A 24 -3.41 -25.28 -9.17
CA LYS A 24 -4.79 -25.77 -9.35
C LYS A 24 -5.72 -25.39 -8.19
N GLU A 25 -5.15 -24.89 -7.10
CA GLU A 25 -5.92 -24.43 -5.95
C GLU A 25 -6.44 -23.02 -6.17
N ILE A 26 -7.68 -22.76 -5.76
CA ILE A 26 -8.23 -21.39 -5.70
C ILE A 26 -7.74 -20.76 -4.39
N ILE A 27 -6.79 -19.84 -4.52
CA ILE A 27 -6.26 -19.07 -3.40
C ILE A 27 -7.24 -17.94 -3.08
N GLU A 28 -7.36 -17.59 -1.80
CA GLU A 28 -8.18 -16.45 -1.38
C GLU A 28 -7.67 -15.14 -1.99
N TYR A 29 -8.63 -14.29 -2.36
CA TYR A 29 -8.32 -12.97 -2.90
C TYR A 29 -7.63 -12.10 -1.84
N PRO A 30 -6.47 -11.49 -2.14
CA PRO A 30 -5.73 -10.73 -1.15
C PRO A 30 -6.52 -9.50 -0.67
N PRO A 31 -6.40 -9.11 0.61
CA PRO A 31 -7.08 -7.93 1.13
C PRO A 31 -6.59 -6.68 0.39
N VAL A 32 -7.54 -5.97 -0.21
CA VAL A 32 -7.28 -4.79 -1.05
C VAL A 32 -7.19 -3.54 -0.19
N ALA A 33 -6.18 -2.70 -0.44
CA ALA A 33 -6.04 -1.37 0.17
C ALA A 33 -6.60 -0.27 -0.74
N LEU A 34 -6.32 -0.38 -2.03
CA LEU A 34 -6.82 0.52 -3.08
C LEU A 34 -7.25 -0.29 -4.29
N SER A 35 -8.37 0.06 -4.92
CA SER A 35 -8.87 -0.59 -6.13
C SER A 35 -9.20 0.39 -7.25
N TYR A 36 -9.25 -0.12 -8.48
CA TYR A 36 -9.75 0.57 -9.65
C TYR A 36 -10.83 -0.28 -10.35
N GLY A 37 -12.09 0.08 -10.13
CA GLY A 37 -13.23 -0.69 -10.66
C GLY A 37 -13.35 -2.06 -10.01
N GLU A 38 -14.16 -2.91 -10.63
CA GLU A 38 -14.51 -4.25 -10.17
C GLU A 38 -14.50 -5.24 -11.34
N LYS A 39 -14.23 -6.51 -11.05
CA LYS A 39 -14.31 -7.58 -12.04
C LYS A 39 -14.87 -8.87 -11.45
N LEU A 40 -15.55 -9.66 -12.28
CA LEU A 40 -16.06 -10.97 -11.89
C LEU A 40 -14.90 -11.96 -11.80
N LEU A 41 -14.72 -12.55 -10.63
CA LEU A 41 -13.70 -13.56 -10.36
C LEU A 41 -14.30 -14.80 -9.74
N LYS A 42 -13.71 -15.96 -10.04
CA LYS A 42 -14.02 -17.22 -9.36
C LYS A 42 -13.38 -17.21 -7.97
N THR A 43 -14.21 -17.47 -6.97
CA THR A 43 -13.77 -17.62 -5.56
C THR A 43 -14.12 -19.01 -5.04
N LYS A 44 -13.64 -19.37 -3.85
CA LYS A 44 -14.01 -20.64 -3.19
C LYS A 44 -15.52 -20.76 -2.94
N SER A 45 -16.22 -19.63 -2.80
CA SER A 45 -17.67 -19.55 -2.58
C SER A 45 -18.51 -19.38 -3.87
N GLY A 46 -17.88 -19.35 -5.04
CA GLY A 46 -18.52 -19.13 -6.33
C GLY A 46 -18.03 -17.86 -7.03
N ASP A 47 -18.69 -17.47 -8.11
CA ASP A 47 -18.37 -16.25 -8.85
C ASP A 47 -18.77 -15.01 -8.04
N SER A 48 -17.85 -14.08 -7.85
CA SER A 48 -18.06 -12.84 -7.09
C SER A 48 -17.48 -11.63 -7.81
N LEU A 49 -18.18 -10.51 -7.72
CA LEU A 49 -17.68 -9.22 -8.21
C LEU A 49 -16.71 -8.65 -7.17
N LEU A 50 -15.42 -8.60 -7.52
CA LEU A 50 -14.37 -8.19 -6.62
C LEU A 50 -13.62 -6.95 -7.13
N PRO A 51 -13.12 -6.09 -6.24
CA PRO A 51 -12.37 -4.90 -6.60
C PRO A 51 -11.06 -5.28 -7.31
N ILE A 52 -10.74 -4.58 -8.41
CA ILE A 52 -9.44 -4.74 -9.10
C ILE A 52 -8.37 -4.01 -8.28
N PRO A 53 -7.35 -4.69 -7.70
CA PRO A 53 -6.40 -4.06 -6.81
C PRO A 53 -5.43 -3.14 -7.56
N LEU A 54 -5.26 -1.91 -7.07
CA LEU A 54 -4.12 -1.04 -7.34
C LEU A 54 -3.02 -1.26 -6.30
N GLY A 55 -3.40 -1.65 -5.09
CA GLY A 55 -2.52 -2.01 -4.00
C GLY A 55 -3.24 -2.92 -3.01
N THR A 56 -2.52 -3.90 -2.49
CA THR A 56 -3.00 -4.86 -1.49
C THR A 56 -2.20 -4.73 -0.21
N TYR A 57 -2.78 -5.09 0.92
CA TYR A 57 -2.05 -5.16 2.18
C TYR A 57 -0.97 -6.24 2.11
N GLY A 58 0.17 -5.99 2.76
CA GLY A 58 1.31 -6.89 2.77
C GLY A 58 2.17 -6.88 1.49
N ASN A 59 1.86 -6.03 0.50
CA ASN A 59 2.60 -5.92 -0.75
C ASN A 59 3.17 -4.52 -0.98
N LEU A 60 4.18 -4.44 -1.84
CA LEU A 60 4.77 -3.19 -2.32
C LEU A 60 4.15 -2.77 -3.64
N SER A 61 3.86 -1.48 -3.76
CA SER A 61 3.43 -0.85 -5.01
C SER A 61 4.34 0.34 -5.33
N CYS A 62 4.62 0.57 -6.60
CA CYS A 62 5.49 1.65 -7.04
C CYS A 62 4.77 2.54 -8.07
N VAL A 63 4.88 3.85 -7.89
CA VAL A 63 4.45 4.84 -8.89
C VAL A 63 5.69 5.49 -9.50
N SER A 64 5.96 5.18 -10.76
CA SER A 64 7.06 5.75 -11.52
C SER A 64 6.56 6.66 -12.63
N ALA A 65 7.18 7.81 -12.77
CA ALA A 65 6.89 8.77 -13.87
C ALA A 65 8.03 9.78 -14.02
N PRO A 66 8.19 10.40 -15.19
CA PRO A 66 9.20 11.46 -15.40
C PRO A 66 9.06 12.63 -14.41
N PRO A 67 10.10 13.45 -14.24
CA PRO A 67 10.00 14.68 -13.47
C PRO A 67 8.87 15.60 -13.97
N LYS A 68 8.27 16.39 -13.08
CA LYS A 68 7.18 17.35 -13.36
C LYS A 68 5.84 16.75 -13.85
N THR A 69 5.65 15.44 -13.79
CA THR A 69 4.40 14.75 -14.18
C THR A 69 3.34 14.70 -13.08
N LYS A 70 3.47 15.52 -12.04
CA LYS A 70 2.51 15.60 -10.92
C LYS A 70 2.38 14.32 -10.07
N LYS A 71 3.43 13.48 -9.99
CA LYS A 71 3.45 12.27 -9.13
C LYS A 71 2.96 12.55 -7.71
N THR A 72 3.52 13.59 -7.07
CA THR A 72 3.14 13.96 -5.70
C THR A 72 1.66 14.32 -5.56
N PHE A 73 1.07 14.93 -6.61
CA PHE A 73 -0.37 15.19 -6.63
C PHE A 73 -1.17 13.89 -6.69
N PHE A 74 -0.74 12.96 -7.53
CA PHE A 74 -1.37 11.63 -7.64
C PHE A 74 -1.27 10.84 -6.32
N ILE A 75 -0.10 10.87 -5.65
CA ILE A 75 0.05 10.25 -4.33
C ILE A 75 -0.88 10.90 -3.29
N SER A 76 -1.03 12.23 -3.29
CA SER A 76 -2.01 12.91 -2.41
C SER A 76 -3.45 12.44 -2.69
N LEU A 77 -3.80 12.24 -3.96
CA LEU A 77 -5.11 11.70 -4.35
C LEU A 77 -5.31 10.27 -3.81
N LEU A 78 -4.34 9.38 -4.01
CA LEU A 78 -4.42 8.00 -3.50
C LEU A 78 -4.53 7.98 -1.98
N ALA A 79 -3.76 8.82 -1.27
CA ALA A 79 -3.83 8.97 0.18
C ALA A 79 -5.23 9.44 0.63
N SER A 80 -5.80 10.44 -0.04
CA SER A 80 -7.13 10.95 0.26
C SER A 80 -8.21 9.90 0.04
N VAL A 81 -8.18 9.19 -1.10
CA VAL A 81 -9.11 8.10 -1.42
C VAL A 81 -8.99 6.96 -0.40
N TYR A 82 -7.77 6.56 -0.03
CA TYR A 82 -7.56 5.52 0.96
C TYR A 82 -8.14 5.89 2.32
N LEU A 83 -7.86 7.11 2.79
CA LEU A 83 -8.27 7.58 4.13
C LEU A 83 -9.78 7.83 4.23
N SER A 84 -10.40 8.37 3.18
CA SER A 84 -11.84 8.63 3.17
C SER A 84 -12.66 7.36 2.95
N GLY A 85 -12.12 6.38 2.25
CA GLY A 85 -12.87 5.22 1.76
C GLY A 85 -13.86 5.58 0.64
N ASN A 86 -13.87 6.84 0.21
CA ASN A 86 -14.78 7.36 -0.80
C ASN A 86 -14.14 7.34 -2.18
N ASN A 87 -15.00 7.28 -3.18
CA ASN A 87 -14.62 7.47 -4.57
C ASN A 87 -14.63 8.97 -4.89
N ILE A 88 -13.48 9.62 -4.76
CA ILE A 88 -13.34 11.06 -4.95
C ILE A 88 -13.24 11.38 -6.45
N TYR A 89 -13.79 12.53 -6.86
CA TYR A 89 -13.77 13.06 -8.23
C TYR A 89 -14.45 12.17 -9.27
N GLY A 90 -15.47 11.40 -8.88
CA GLY A 90 -16.21 10.53 -9.79
C GLY A 90 -15.36 9.45 -10.46
N GLY A 91 -14.13 9.23 -9.96
CA GLY A 91 -13.23 8.21 -10.47
C GLY A 91 -13.58 6.81 -9.97
N ASN A 92 -13.03 5.81 -10.62
CA ASN A 92 -13.21 4.41 -10.25
C ASN A 92 -12.23 3.94 -9.14
N ILE A 93 -11.44 4.86 -8.58
CA ILE A 93 -10.48 4.54 -7.52
C ILE A 93 -11.19 4.57 -6.17
N LYS A 94 -11.10 3.48 -5.42
CA LYS A 94 -11.74 3.32 -4.11
C LYS A 94 -10.73 2.87 -3.06
N GLY A 95 -10.81 3.47 -1.85
CA GLY A 95 -10.04 3.09 -0.68
C GLY A 95 -10.74 2.03 0.16
N HIS A 96 -9.99 1.11 0.74
CA HIS A 96 -10.46 0.02 1.59
C HIS A 96 -9.68 -0.05 2.90
N LYS A 97 -9.56 1.10 3.59
CA LYS A 97 -8.72 1.19 4.80
C LYS A 97 -9.25 0.41 6.02
N GLY A 98 -10.56 0.15 6.08
CA GLY A 98 -11.18 -0.36 7.32
C GLY A 98 -10.86 0.54 8.51
N ASN A 99 -10.23 -0.01 9.55
CA ASN A 99 -9.71 0.71 10.71
C ASN A 99 -8.24 1.15 10.55
N GLY A 100 -7.68 1.06 9.33
CA GLY A 100 -6.27 1.35 9.06
C GLY A 100 -5.92 2.83 9.16
N HIS A 101 -4.65 3.09 9.45
CA HIS A 101 -4.00 4.39 9.41
C HIS A 101 -3.12 4.51 8.17
N LEU A 102 -2.75 5.73 7.80
CA LEU A 102 -1.77 6.01 6.76
C LEU A 102 -0.57 6.74 7.37
N VAL A 103 0.61 6.22 7.12
CA VAL A 103 1.88 6.91 7.42
C VAL A 103 2.49 7.38 6.12
N HIS A 104 2.81 8.67 6.01
CA HIS A 104 3.37 9.29 4.81
C HIS A 104 4.73 9.92 5.11
N PHE A 105 5.77 9.38 4.51
CA PHE A 105 7.13 9.89 4.61
C PHE A 105 7.51 10.65 3.35
N ASP A 106 7.93 11.93 3.50
CA ASP A 106 8.52 12.71 2.41
C ASP A 106 10.02 12.89 2.68
N THR A 107 10.86 12.42 1.77
CA THR A 107 12.32 12.46 1.89
C THR A 107 12.98 13.49 0.96
N GLU A 108 12.21 14.15 0.10
CA GLU A 108 12.73 15.03 -0.95
C GLU A 108 12.45 16.51 -0.66
N GLN A 109 11.31 16.85 -0.14
CA GLN A 109 10.84 18.22 -0.05
C GLN A 109 11.25 18.91 1.25
N GLY A 110 11.50 20.23 1.16
CA GLY A 110 11.65 21.07 2.34
C GLY A 110 10.34 21.20 3.13
N HIS A 111 10.43 21.50 4.43
CA HIS A 111 9.33 21.48 5.38
C HIS A 111 8.06 22.21 4.90
N TRP A 112 8.18 23.39 4.33
CA TRP A 112 7.06 24.17 3.81
C TRP A 112 6.33 23.47 2.64
N HIS A 113 7.07 22.90 1.69
CA HIS A 113 6.48 22.15 0.58
C HIS A 113 5.84 20.85 1.04
N CYS A 114 6.50 20.14 1.98
CA CYS A 114 5.99 18.96 2.64
C CYS A 114 4.63 19.21 3.28
N GLN A 115 4.51 20.29 4.07
CA GLN A 115 3.25 20.69 4.71
C GLN A 115 2.14 20.91 3.67
N LYS A 116 2.45 21.58 2.53
CA LYS A 116 1.47 21.77 1.46
C LYS A 116 1.00 20.46 0.82
N VAL A 117 1.92 19.49 0.65
CA VAL A 117 1.58 18.17 0.11
C VAL A 117 0.63 17.44 1.07
N PHE A 118 0.97 17.42 2.35
CA PHE A 118 0.16 16.73 3.36
C PHE A 118 -1.21 17.40 3.55
N LYS A 119 -1.25 18.76 3.60
CA LYS A 119 -2.50 19.51 3.72
C LYS A 119 -3.44 19.25 2.54
N ARG A 120 -2.91 19.08 1.32
CA ARG A 120 -3.70 18.78 0.11
C ARG A 120 -4.57 17.54 0.28
N VAL A 121 -4.13 16.54 1.04
CA VAL A 121 -4.90 15.32 1.31
C VAL A 121 -6.22 15.65 2.02
N TYR A 122 -6.17 16.55 3.01
CA TYR A 122 -7.37 17.06 3.71
C TYR A 122 -8.19 18.02 2.84
N ASP A 123 -7.53 18.82 2.00
CA ASP A 123 -8.21 19.74 1.08
C ASP A 123 -9.00 18.97 0.00
N MET A 124 -8.60 17.73 -0.31
CA MET A 124 -9.32 16.84 -1.24
C MET A 124 -10.56 16.21 -0.60
N ASP A 125 -10.51 15.89 0.68
CA ASP A 125 -11.66 15.39 1.43
C ASP A 125 -11.58 15.82 2.91
N SER A 126 -12.42 16.76 3.28
CA SER A 126 -12.47 17.31 4.63
C SER A 126 -13.03 16.35 5.70
N SER A 127 -13.58 15.20 5.29
CA SER A 127 -14.07 14.17 6.22
C SER A 127 -12.93 13.37 6.87
N ILE A 128 -11.70 13.47 6.34
CA ILE A 128 -10.53 12.75 6.84
C ILE A 128 -10.15 13.26 8.23
N LYS A 129 -10.14 12.36 9.20
CA LYS A 129 -9.74 12.66 10.57
C LYS A 129 -8.22 12.76 10.69
N SER A 130 -7.75 13.67 11.56
CA SER A 130 -6.32 13.92 11.74
C SER A 130 -5.57 12.80 12.49
N ASP A 131 -6.28 11.99 13.25
CA ASP A 131 -5.73 10.89 14.05
C ASP A 131 -5.36 9.63 13.24
N ILE A 132 -5.79 9.56 11.99
CA ILE A 132 -5.52 8.40 11.09
C ILE A 132 -4.49 8.69 9.99
N TYR A 133 -4.00 9.93 9.88
CA TYR A 133 -3.01 10.35 8.88
C TYR A 133 -1.76 10.93 9.54
N HIS A 134 -0.70 10.15 9.58
CA HIS A 134 0.57 10.49 10.21
C HIS A 134 1.59 10.89 9.15
N THR A 135 2.21 12.07 9.28
CA THR A 135 3.04 12.67 8.23
C THR A 135 4.40 13.08 8.74
N PHE A 136 5.46 12.71 8.03
CA PHE A 136 6.84 12.97 8.43
C PHE A 136 7.67 13.51 7.26
N GLY A 137 8.28 14.69 7.43
CA GLY A 137 9.24 15.26 6.49
C GLY A 137 10.67 14.89 6.90
N LEU A 138 11.28 13.94 6.20
CA LEU A 138 12.57 13.33 6.59
C LEU A 138 13.76 13.85 5.78
N ARG A 139 13.60 14.93 4.98
CA ARG A 139 14.67 15.44 4.11
C ARG A 139 15.97 15.77 4.87
N ALA A 140 15.85 16.35 6.06
CA ALA A 140 17.01 16.76 6.87
C ALA A 140 17.70 15.58 7.59
N ILE A 141 17.09 14.39 7.57
CA ILE A 141 17.59 13.21 8.28
C ILE A 141 18.45 12.37 7.34
N GLY A 142 19.61 11.89 7.82
CA GLY A 142 20.50 11.00 7.08
C GLY A 142 19.84 9.63 6.81
N TYR A 143 20.26 8.94 5.74
CA TYR A 143 19.61 7.70 5.29
C TYR A 143 19.63 6.57 6.36
N LYS A 144 20.71 6.43 7.13
CA LYS A 144 20.82 5.41 8.20
C LYS A 144 19.73 5.62 9.25
N THR A 145 19.60 6.84 9.78
CA THR A 145 18.58 7.18 10.77
C THR A 145 17.15 7.06 10.21
N ARG A 146 16.96 7.32 8.91
CA ARG A 146 15.65 7.08 8.27
C ARG A 146 15.28 5.59 8.30
N LEU A 147 16.24 4.69 8.00
CA LEU A 147 16.00 3.25 8.03
C LEU A 147 15.69 2.70 9.43
N GLU A 148 16.26 3.33 10.47
CA GLU A 148 15.97 2.98 11.87
C GLU A 148 14.59 3.48 12.33
N PHE A 149 14.09 4.56 11.70
CA PHE A 149 12.82 5.19 12.07
C PHE A 149 11.61 4.55 11.37
N ILE A 150 11.76 4.06 10.13
CA ILE A 150 10.70 3.46 9.29
C ILE A 150 10.58 1.96 9.58
#